data_d0f74fb5df09cd46ac0fd7002d4965b6
#
_entry.id   d0f74fb5df09cd46ac0fd7002d4965b6
#
_cell.length_a   1.000
_cell.length_b   1.000
_cell.length_c   1.000
_cell.angle_alpha   90.00
_cell.angle_beta   90.00
_cell.angle_gamma   90.00
#
_symmetry.space_group_name_H-M   'P 1'
#
loop_
_entity.id
_entity.type
_entity.pdbx_description
1 polymer ?
#
loop_
_entity_poly.entity_id
_entity_poly.type
_entity_poly.pdbx_seq_one_letter_code
_entity_poly.pdbx_strand_id
1 'polypeptide(L)'
;MESTNSHIALLKQGQRVALTATIVILLLAIAKFVIGHLFDCRILVADAFHSGVDVLAIFASWFGLWMASRKKSARFPYGLYKAETFFTLLIGVLVIWAGFETLVEGYRKLFLPAHHHAFPVLPVLVSGVSVFVSYFVAKMEKETGAFIDSGALQANADDAFLDIGTSLVVLAGILLAYAKIPYVEGSIVMLIALLIIRLGAKNVWTAILILLDANLDPELRAEIEEKISAVDGVKGVGDVKIRQSGPYKMVECNIATSPSASVYKAHELADNIENLIARNYSQIESVFVHVEPVRLDTLSVIIPVKEMNGLDSKIHGHFGRAPYFIILKLDDKGGAEIEDFYHNRFWNAGVCKSLSEERL
;
A
#
# COMPACT_ATOMS: atom_id res chain seq x y z
N MET A 1 -10.83 4.90 -28.81
CA MET A 1 -9.46 4.74 -29.37
C MET A 1 -8.59 5.99 -29.17
N GLU A 2 -9.08 7.23 -29.35
CA GLU A 2 -8.30 8.45 -29.10
C GLU A 2 -7.94 8.66 -27.62
N SER A 3 -8.85 8.40 -26.70
CA SER A 3 -8.59 8.53 -25.26
C SER A 3 -7.53 7.56 -24.74
N THR A 4 -7.49 6.34 -25.27
CA THR A 4 -6.48 5.34 -24.88
C THR A 4 -5.08 5.70 -25.38
N ASN A 5 -4.97 6.31 -26.56
CA ASN A 5 -3.68 6.76 -27.10
C ASN A 5 -3.14 7.98 -26.34
N SER A 6 -4.00 8.89 -25.86
CA SER A 6 -3.58 10.03 -25.04
C SER A 6 -3.06 9.59 -23.67
N HIS A 7 -3.72 8.63 -23.00
CA HIS A 7 -3.25 8.05 -21.74
C HIS A 7 -1.90 7.36 -21.84
N ILE A 8 -1.69 6.58 -22.92
CA ILE A 8 -0.39 5.93 -23.18
C ILE A 8 0.73 6.96 -23.41
N ALA A 9 0.41 8.06 -24.09
CA ALA A 9 1.38 9.14 -24.33
C ALA A 9 1.78 9.85 -23.02
N LEU A 10 0.84 10.11 -22.13
CA LEU A 10 1.07 10.73 -20.81
C LEU A 10 1.94 9.82 -19.92
N LEU A 11 1.63 8.52 -19.85
CA LEU A 11 2.44 7.55 -19.10
C LEU A 11 3.89 7.47 -19.64
N LYS A 12 4.07 7.50 -20.96
CA LYS A 12 5.41 7.54 -21.56
C LYS A 12 6.17 8.83 -21.22
N GLN A 13 5.48 9.94 -21.10
CA GLN A 13 6.08 11.21 -20.68
C GLN A 13 6.58 11.12 -19.24
N GLY A 14 5.76 10.61 -18.31
CA GLY A 14 6.16 10.38 -16.91
C GLY A 14 7.38 9.46 -16.80
N GLN A 15 7.38 8.34 -17.54
CA GLN A 15 8.52 7.42 -17.57
C GLN A 15 9.83 8.09 -18.08
N ARG A 16 9.74 8.93 -19.10
CA ARG A 16 10.91 9.66 -19.60
C ARG A 16 11.46 10.65 -18.58
N VAL A 17 10.56 11.37 -17.89
CA VAL A 17 10.96 12.33 -16.86
C VAL A 17 11.63 11.61 -15.70
N ALA A 18 11.05 10.52 -15.18
CA ALA A 18 11.65 9.72 -14.13
C ALA A 18 13.02 9.15 -14.53
N LEU A 19 13.16 8.61 -15.76
CA LEU A 19 14.42 8.08 -16.26
C LEU A 19 15.49 9.17 -16.40
N THR A 20 15.13 10.34 -16.92
CA THR A 20 16.08 11.47 -17.05
C THR A 20 16.51 11.98 -15.69
N ALA A 21 15.60 12.11 -14.72
CA ALA A 21 15.90 12.46 -13.34
C ALA A 21 16.91 11.47 -12.73
N THR A 22 16.64 10.18 -12.86
CA THR A 22 17.54 9.11 -12.36
C THR A 22 18.93 9.19 -12.93
N ILE A 23 19.05 9.37 -14.26
CA ILE A 23 20.37 9.48 -14.93
C ILE A 23 21.12 10.72 -14.44
N VAL A 24 20.43 11.85 -14.30
CA VAL A 24 21.03 13.10 -13.84
C VAL A 24 21.52 12.97 -12.39
N ILE A 25 20.71 12.40 -11.49
CA ILE A 25 21.08 12.17 -10.08
C ILE A 25 22.28 11.21 -10.01
N LEU A 26 22.29 10.13 -10.79
CA LEU A 26 23.43 9.21 -10.86
C LEU A 26 24.73 9.90 -11.29
N LEU A 27 24.66 10.72 -12.34
CA LEU A 27 25.83 11.45 -12.83
C LEU A 27 26.34 12.46 -11.78
N LEU A 28 25.43 13.12 -11.07
CA LEU A 28 25.77 14.01 -9.96
C LEU A 28 26.43 13.24 -8.81
N ALA A 29 25.87 12.09 -8.41
CA ALA A 29 26.45 11.26 -7.35
C ALA A 29 27.88 10.82 -7.70
N ILE A 30 28.11 10.37 -8.95
CA ILE A 30 29.46 10.01 -9.44
C ILE A 30 30.38 11.22 -9.43
N ALA A 31 29.95 12.38 -9.91
CA ALA A 31 30.75 13.60 -9.93
C ALA A 31 31.13 14.06 -8.51
N LYS A 32 30.16 14.06 -7.56
CA LYS A 32 30.40 14.36 -6.14
C LYS A 32 31.43 13.38 -5.55
N PHE A 33 31.30 12.09 -5.82
CA PHE A 33 32.19 11.06 -5.29
C PHE A 33 33.62 11.24 -5.82
N VAL A 34 33.78 11.36 -7.13
CA VAL A 34 35.08 11.49 -7.77
C VAL A 34 35.80 12.78 -7.33
N ILE A 35 35.08 13.91 -7.37
CA ILE A 35 35.70 15.21 -7.02
C ILE A 35 35.92 15.29 -5.49
N GLY A 36 34.99 14.77 -4.68
CA GLY A 36 35.18 14.69 -3.24
C GLY A 36 36.41 13.87 -2.85
N HIS A 37 36.64 12.76 -3.54
CA HIS A 37 37.81 11.92 -3.29
C HIS A 37 39.13 12.55 -3.81
N LEU A 38 39.10 13.13 -5.01
CA LEU A 38 40.32 13.78 -5.61
C LEU A 38 40.77 15.01 -4.80
N PHE A 39 39.86 15.73 -4.18
CA PHE A 39 40.14 16.95 -3.38
C PHE A 39 40.13 16.71 -1.89
N ASP A 40 40.07 15.46 -1.43
CA ASP A 40 39.95 15.04 -0.02
C ASP A 40 38.85 15.81 0.73
N CYS A 41 37.75 16.14 0.04
CA CYS A 41 36.58 16.80 0.59
C CYS A 41 35.57 15.77 1.11
N ARG A 42 35.70 15.38 2.38
CA ARG A 42 34.89 14.31 2.98
C ARG A 42 33.41 14.66 3.08
N ILE A 43 33.09 15.94 3.24
CA ILE A 43 31.69 16.41 3.22
C ILE A 43 31.04 16.08 1.87
N LEU A 44 31.74 16.31 0.75
CA LEU A 44 31.22 16.02 -0.59
C LEU A 44 31.13 14.51 -0.86
N VAL A 45 32.07 13.72 -0.31
CA VAL A 45 32.02 12.25 -0.38
C VAL A 45 30.80 11.72 0.38
N ALA A 46 30.54 12.24 1.59
CA ALA A 46 29.35 11.86 2.37
C ALA A 46 28.04 12.22 1.63
N ASP A 47 27.98 13.38 1.00
CA ASP A 47 26.85 13.79 0.16
C ASP A 47 26.71 12.91 -1.10
N ALA A 48 27.82 12.45 -1.69
CA ALA A 48 27.79 11.46 -2.78
C ALA A 48 27.19 10.12 -2.33
N PHE A 49 27.51 9.65 -1.13
CA PHE A 49 26.89 8.45 -0.56
C PHE A 49 25.39 8.65 -0.34
N HIS A 50 24.96 9.81 0.16
CA HIS A 50 23.54 10.13 0.30
C HIS A 50 22.81 10.03 -1.05
N SER A 51 23.28 10.74 -2.07
CA SER A 51 22.73 10.67 -3.43
C SER A 51 22.82 9.26 -4.03
N GLY A 52 23.83 8.48 -3.67
CA GLY A 52 23.99 7.08 -4.10
C GLY A 52 22.90 6.15 -3.51
N VAL A 53 22.45 6.42 -2.29
CA VAL A 53 21.34 5.69 -1.65
C VAL A 53 20.05 5.84 -2.46
N ASP A 54 19.76 7.04 -2.94
CA ASP A 54 18.55 7.31 -3.72
C ASP A 54 18.58 6.55 -5.05
N VAL A 55 19.73 6.52 -5.71
CA VAL A 55 19.93 5.71 -6.92
C VAL A 55 19.76 4.21 -6.63
N LEU A 56 20.26 3.71 -5.49
CA LEU A 56 20.09 2.30 -5.11
C LEU A 56 18.63 1.97 -4.82
N ALA A 57 17.87 2.88 -4.22
CA ALA A 57 16.43 2.69 -3.98
C ALA A 57 15.67 2.59 -5.31
N ILE A 58 15.96 3.45 -6.28
CA ILE A 58 15.36 3.40 -7.62
C ILE A 58 15.74 2.07 -8.33
N PHE A 59 17.01 1.65 -8.22
CA PHE A 59 17.45 0.37 -8.79
C PHE A 59 16.72 -0.82 -8.15
N ALA A 60 16.53 -0.82 -6.83
CA ALA A 60 15.78 -1.86 -6.13
C ALA A 60 14.33 -1.96 -6.64
N SER A 61 13.65 -0.82 -6.79
CA SER A 61 12.30 -0.76 -7.35
C SER A 61 12.25 -1.27 -8.79
N TRP A 62 13.18 -0.83 -9.64
CA TRP A 62 13.24 -1.31 -11.03
C TRP A 62 13.48 -2.82 -11.10
N PHE A 63 14.42 -3.34 -10.33
CA PHE A 63 14.74 -4.76 -10.29
C PHE A 63 13.59 -5.59 -9.72
N GLY A 64 12.92 -5.08 -8.69
CA GLY A 64 11.73 -5.69 -8.10
C GLY A 64 10.58 -5.77 -9.10
N LEU A 65 10.29 -4.70 -9.83
CA LEU A 65 9.31 -4.67 -10.89
C LEU A 65 9.66 -5.66 -12.03
N TRP A 66 10.93 -5.73 -12.40
CA TRP A 66 11.39 -6.71 -13.39
C TRP A 66 11.18 -8.15 -12.91
N MET A 67 11.43 -8.46 -11.64
CA MET A 67 11.13 -9.77 -11.07
C MET A 67 9.63 -10.02 -10.96
N ALA A 68 8.85 -9.03 -10.54
CA ALA A 68 7.40 -9.11 -10.44
C ALA A 68 6.71 -9.33 -11.79
N SER A 69 7.29 -8.84 -12.88
CA SER A 69 6.77 -9.04 -14.23
C SER A 69 6.92 -10.49 -14.74
N ARG A 70 7.66 -11.34 -14.04
CA ARG A 70 7.81 -12.75 -14.42
C ARG A 70 6.52 -13.53 -14.16
N LYS A 71 6.19 -14.43 -15.09
CA LYS A 71 4.98 -15.27 -15.00
C LYS A 71 4.99 -16.10 -13.71
N LYS A 72 3.83 -16.19 -13.10
CA LYS A 72 3.56 -17.11 -11.97
C LYS A 72 3.94 -18.53 -12.39
N SER A 73 4.55 -19.28 -11.48
CA SER A 73 5.00 -20.66 -11.73
C SER A 73 4.49 -21.59 -10.63
N ALA A 74 4.57 -22.90 -10.85
CA ALA A 74 4.16 -23.88 -9.84
C ALA A 74 4.95 -23.73 -8.51
N ARG A 75 6.20 -23.26 -8.58
CA ARG A 75 7.03 -22.99 -7.39
C ARG A 75 6.67 -21.66 -6.73
N PHE A 76 6.20 -20.68 -7.49
CA PHE A 76 5.82 -19.34 -7.01
C PHE A 76 4.41 -18.99 -7.53
N PRO A 77 3.35 -19.59 -6.95
CA PRO A 77 1.99 -19.44 -7.45
C PRO A 77 1.44 -18.02 -7.28
N TYR A 78 1.91 -17.29 -6.28
CA TYR A 78 1.56 -15.87 -6.07
C TYR A 78 2.44 -14.88 -6.86
N GLY A 79 3.45 -15.37 -7.60
CA GLY A 79 4.44 -14.52 -8.27
C GLY A 79 5.63 -14.19 -7.37
N LEU A 80 6.52 -13.33 -7.88
CA LEU A 80 7.75 -12.90 -7.18
C LEU A 80 7.64 -11.44 -6.68
N TYR A 81 6.43 -10.98 -6.36
CA TYR A 81 6.19 -9.59 -5.96
C TYR A 81 7.01 -9.18 -4.71
N LYS A 82 7.12 -10.04 -3.71
CA LYS A 82 7.90 -9.78 -2.49
C LYS A 82 9.42 -9.71 -2.72
N ALA A 83 9.91 -10.06 -3.92
CA ALA A 83 11.33 -9.92 -4.24
C ALA A 83 11.81 -8.47 -4.16
N GLU A 84 10.99 -7.51 -4.62
CA GLU A 84 11.28 -6.08 -4.48
C GLU A 84 11.55 -5.70 -3.01
N THR A 85 10.64 -6.10 -2.13
CA THR A 85 10.76 -5.83 -0.69
C THR A 85 12.01 -6.46 -0.09
N PHE A 86 12.37 -7.67 -0.52
CA PHE A 86 13.59 -8.33 -0.08
C PHE A 86 14.85 -7.58 -0.52
N PHE A 87 14.89 -7.10 -1.77
CA PHE A 87 16.02 -6.28 -2.25
C PHE A 87 16.08 -4.93 -1.57
N THR A 88 14.94 -4.29 -1.31
CA THR A 88 14.87 -3.04 -0.53
C THR A 88 15.42 -3.25 0.89
N LEU A 89 15.09 -4.37 1.54
CA LEU A 89 15.64 -4.74 2.84
C LEU A 89 17.17 -4.88 2.78
N LEU A 90 17.69 -5.64 1.80
CA LEU A 90 19.13 -5.86 1.63
C LEU A 90 19.88 -4.53 1.40
N ILE A 91 19.38 -3.71 0.49
CA ILE A 91 19.96 -2.38 0.22
C ILE A 91 19.89 -1.49 1.46
N GLY A 92 18.78 -1.48 2.18
CA GLY A 92 18.65 -0.72 3.43
C GLY A 92 19.71 -1.09 4.48
N VAL A 93 20.02 -2.38 4.62
CA VAL A 93 21.11 -2.84 5.51
C VAL A 93 22.48 -2.36 5.04
N LEU A 94 22.75 -2.44 3.72
CA LEU A 94 24.01 -1.93 3.16
C LEU A 94 24.15 -0.41 3.35
N VAL A 95 23.05 0.32 3.21
CA VAL A 95 23.00 1.78 3.45
C VAL A 95 23.30 2.11 4.90
N ILE A 96 22.74 1.38 5.87
CA ILE A 96 23.06 1.56 7.30
C ILE A 96 24.55 1.31 7.54
N TRP A 97 25.11 0.27 6.96
CA TRP A 97 26.55 -0.01 7.07
C TRP A 97 27.39 1.13 6.52
N ALA A 98 27.13 1.59 5.29
CA ALA A 98 27.84 2.72 4.69
C ALA A 98 27.70 4.02 5.52
N GLY A 99 26.50 4.28 6.05
CA GLY A 99 26.26 5.38 6.97
C GLY A 99 27.06 5.28 8.27
N PHE A 100 27.22 4.07 8.82
CA PHE A 100 28.03 3.84 10.01
C PHE A 100 29.52 4.08 9.74
N GLU A 101 30.06 3.61 8.62
CA GLU A 101 31.44 3.89 8.20
C GLU A 101 31.67 5.40 8.06
N THR A 102 30.74 6.10 7.39
CA THR A 102 30.78 7.56 7.23
C THR A 102 30.73 8.28 8.59
N LEU A 103 29.94 7.77 9.55
CA LEU A 103 29.84 8.31 10.90
C LEU A 103 31.17 8.20 11.66
N VAL A 104 31.81 7.02 11.58
CA VAL A 104 33.13 6.78 12.20
C VAL A 104 34.19 7.70 11.56
N GLU A 105 34.13 7.89 10.24
CA GLU A 105 35.05 8.81 9.57
C GLU A 105 34.83 10.27 10.02
N GLY A 106 33.57 10.74 10.10
CA GLY A 106 33.23 12.06 10.63
C GLY A 106 33.73 12.27 12.05
N TYR A 107 33.57 11.25 12.92
CA TYR A 107 34.08 11.29 14.29
C TYR A 107 35.60 11.41 14.33
N ARG A 108 36.34 10.66 13.54
CA ARG A 108 37.79 10.75 13.43
C ARG A 108 38.25 12.17 13.00
N LYS A 109 37.51 12.78 12.06
CA LYS A 109 37.79 14.10 11.53
C LYS A 109 37.57 15.22 12.58
N LEU A 110 36.79 15.01 13.63
CA LEU A 110 36.69 15.99 14.72
C LEU A 110 38.00 16.22 15.46
N PHE A 111 38.86 15.19 15.53
CA PHE A 111 40.10 15.24 16.29
C PHE A 111 41.37 15.46 15.43
N LEU A 112 41.20 15.42 14.09
CA LEU A 112 42.31 15.65 13.18
C LEU A 112 42.35 17.13 12.78
N PRO A 113 43.54 17.75 12.73
CA PRO A 113 43.65 19.11 12.24
C PRO A 113 43.22 19.18 10.78
N ALA A 114 42.43 20.17 10.43
CA ALA A 114 42.01 20.40 9.06
C ALA A 114 43.26 20.66 8.18
N HIS A 115 43.56 19.74 7.27
CA HIS A 115 44.60 19.95 6.29
C HIS A 115 44.05 20.81 5.15
N HIS A 116 44.47 22.06 5.10
CA HIS A 116 44.00 23.01 4.11
C HIS A 116 44.96 23.04 2.92
N HIS A 117 44.51 22.44 1.86
CA HIS A 117 44.96 22.75 0.52
C HIS A 117 44.26 24.01 0.00
N ALA A 118 44.62 24.53 -1.17
CA ALA A 118 44.05 25.68 -1.83
C ALA A 118 42.49 25.69 -1.77
N PHE A 119 41.87 26.84 -2.00
CA PHE A 119 40.40 26.99 -1.99
C PHE A 119 39.73 25.86 -2.81
N PRO A 120 38.76 25.14 -2.25
CA PRO A 120 38.16 23.97 -2.88
C PRO A 120 37.17 24.37 -4.00
N VAL A 121 37.65 25.03 -5.03
CA VAL A 121 36.84 25.58 -6.15
C VAL A 121 35.94 24.49 -6.75
N LEU A 122 36.51 23.34 -7.09
CA LEU A 122 35.78 22.24 -7.73
C LEU A 122 34.72 21.61 -6.79
N PRO A 123 35.02 21.28 -5.53
CA PRO A 123 33.98 20.84 -4.57
C PRO A 123 32.83 21.83 -4.39
N VAL A 124 33.14 23.13 -4.27
CA VAL A 124 32.11 24.18 -4.16
C VAL A 124 31.26 24.28 -5.42
N LEU A 125 31.91 24.26 -6.59
CA LEU A 125 31.19 24.31 -7.87
C LEU A 125 30.27 23.09 -8.05
N VAL A 126 30.75 21.89 -7.77
CA VAL A 126 29.94 20.66 -7.90
C VAL A 126 28.78 20.65 -6.92
N SER A 127 29.00 21.07 -5.67
CA SER A 127 27.92 21.18 -4.68
C SER A 127 26.90 22.25 -5.10
N GLY A 128 27.34 23.42 -5.58
CA GLY A 128 26.46 24.47 -6.08
C GLY A 128 25.66 24.03 -7.32
N VAL A 129 26.31 23.36 -8.29
CA VAL A 129 25.64 22.79 -9.46
C VAL A 129 24.65 21.72 -9.03
N SER A 130 24.99 20.90 -8.02
CA SER A 130 24.07 19.89 -7.48
C SER A 130 22.78 20.50 -6.95
N VAL A 131 22.87 21.56 -6.12
CA VAL A 131 21.67 22.28 -5.62
C VAL A 131 20.80 22.77 -6.76
N PHE A 132 21.44 23.38 -7.76
CA PHE A 132 20.74 23.93 -8.93
C PHE A 132 20.06 22.85 -9.77
N VAL A 133 20.76 21.77 -10.08
CA VAL A 133 20.25 20.66 -10.88
C VAL A 133 19.14 19.92 -10.12
N SER A 134 19.32 19.64 -8.83
CA SER A 134 18.28 19.01 -8.00
C SER A 134 17.00 19.85 -7.97
N TYR A 135 17.11 21.18 -7.92
CA TYR A 135 15.94 22.07 -7.98
C TYR A 135 15.18 21.92 -9.31
N PHE A 136 15.90 21.90 -10.45
CA PHE A 136 15.26 21.72 -11.75
C PHE A 136 14.64 20.33 -11.92
N VAL A 137 15.30 19.28 -11.43
CA VAL A 137 14.77 17.92 -11.44
C VAL A 137 13.50 17.84 -10.62
N ALA A 138 13.52 18.32 -9.37
CA ALA A 138 12.36 18.34 -8.48
C ALA A 138 11.19 19.11 -9.10
N LYS A 139 11.46 20.29 -9.69
CA LYS A 139 10.45 21.10 -10.36
C LYS A 139 9.84 20.37 -11.57
N MET A 140 10.67 19.76 -12.40
CA MET A 140 10.24 19.01 -13.58
C MET A 140 9.38 17.79 -13.20
N GLU A 141 9.76 17.06 -12.16
CA GLU A 141 8.99 15.92 -11.64
C GLU A 141 7.66 16.38 -11.04
N LYS A 142 7.64 17.49 -10.28
CA LYS A 142 6.43 18.04 -9.68
C LYS A 142 5.43 18.53 -10.73
N GLU A 143 5.89 19.29 -11.70
CA GLU A 143 5.03 19.80 -12.79
C GLU A 143 4.48 18.65 -13.64
N THR A 144 5.32 17.68 -14.00
CA THR A 144 4.88 16.52 -14.77
C THR A 144 3.97 15.62 -13.96
N GLY A 145 4.29 15.36 -12.68
CA GLY A 145 3.48 14.56 -11.78
C GLY A 145 2.09 15.13 -11.57
N ALA A 146 1.98 16.45 -11.42
CA ALA A 146 0.69 17.13 -11.33
C ALA A 146 -0.09 17.07 -12.66
N PHE A 147 0.60 17.21 -13.81
CA PHE A 147 -0.03 17.17 -15.12
C PHE A 147 -0.61 15.81 -15.50
N ILE A 148 0.07 14.70 -15.11
CA ILE A 148 -0.38 13.32 -15.41
C ILE A 148 -1.09 12.65 -14.24
N ASP A 149 -1.35 13.40 -13.14
CA ASP A 149 -1.94 12.90 -11.89
C ASP A 149 -1.20 11.67 -11.31
N SER A 150 0.15 11.74 -11.32
CA SER A 150 1.02 10.69 -10.79
C SER A 150 1.50 11.01 -9.39
N GLY A 151 0.92 10.35 -8.38
CA GLY A 151 1.36 10.45 -6.98
C GLY A 151 2.82 10.03 -6.78
N ALA A 152 3.30 9.05 -7.55
CA ALA A 152 4.69 8.60 -7.47
C ALA A 152 5.68 9.69 -7.90
N LEU A 153 5.41 10.39 -9.03
CA LEU A 153 6.26 11.50 -9.47
C LEU A 153 6.22 12.68 -8.50
N GLN A 154 5.06 12.95 -7.90
CA GLN A 154 4.92 14.02 -6.91
C GLN A 154 5.71 13.69 -5.63
N ALA A 155 5.64 12.44 -5.16
CA ALA A 155 6.43 11.99 -4.01
C ALA A 155 7.94 12.07 -4.27
N ASN A 156 8.41 11.64 -5.45
CA ASN A 156 9.81 11.78 -5.83
C ASN A 156 10.26 13.25 -5.86
N ALA A 157 9.40 14.16 -6.37
CA ALA A 157 9.68 15.58 -6.37
C ALA A 157 9.80 16.15 -4.95
N ASP A 158 8.94 15.73 -4.03
CA ASP A 158 9.01 16.19 -2.64
C ASP A 158 10.28 15.68 -1.94
N ASP A 159 10.70 14.44 -2.18
CA ASP A 159 11.98 13.91 -1.70
C ASP A 159 13.17 14.69 -2.30
N ALA A 160 13.14 14.98 -3.61
CA ALA A 160 14.18 15.79 -4.26
C ALA A 160 14.24 17.23 -3.73
N PHE A 161 13.12 17.83 -3.29
CA PHE A 161 13.13 19.12 -2.59
C PHE A 161 13.80 19.03 -1.21
N LEU A 162 13.63 17.93 -0.48
CA LEU A 162 14.34 17.72 0.79
C LEU A 162 15.85 17.59 0.55
N ASP A 163 16.28 16.96 -0.53
CA ASP A 163 17.69 16.81 -0.91
C ASP A 163 18.37 18.13 -1.26
N ILE A 164 17.61 19.13 -1.73
CA ILE A 164 18.13 20.49 -1.90
C ILE A 164 18.57 21.05 -0.53
N GLY A 165 17.78 20.82 0.52
CA GLY A 165 18.14 21.24 1.88
C GLY A 165 19.45 20.62 2.37
N THR A 166 19.63 19.30 2.16
CA THR A 166 20.87 18.59 2.51
C THR A 166 22.07 19.10 1.69
N SER A 167 21.92 19.32 0.39
CA SER A 167 22.96 19.86 -0.48
C SER A 167 23.36 21.29 -0.11
N LEU A 168 22.44 22.13 0.38
CA LEU A 168 22.75 23.45 0.92
C LEU A 168 23.57 23.36 2.22
N VAL A 169 23.25 22.43 3.10
CA VAL A 169 24.05 22.16 4.31
C VAL A 169 25.46 21.71 3.92
N VAL A 170 25.59 20.86 2.91
CA VAL A 170 26.88 20.41 2.37
C VAL A 170 27.69 21.59 1.83
N LEU A 171 27.09 22.44 1.00
CA LEU A 171 27.73 23.62 0.44
C LEU A 171 28.22 24.58 1.55
N ALA A 172 27.36 24.89 2.51
CA ALA A 172 27.70 25.70 3.66
C ALA A 172 28.85 25.05 4.46
N GLY A 173 28.80 23.74 4.64
CA GLY A 173 29.82 22.97 5.34
C GLY A 173 31.20 23.05 4.68
N ILE A 174 31.27 22.94 3.37
CA ILE A 174 32.53 23.06 2.61
C ILE A 174 33.12 24.49 2.82
N LEU A 175 32.28 25.51 2.73
CA LEU A 175 32.68 26.90 2.92
C LEU A 175 33.17 27.19 4.37
N LEU A 176 32.45 26.69 5.36
CA LEU A 176 32.79 26.84 6.78
C LEU A 176 34.06 26.06 7.16
N ALA A 177 34.25 24.87 6.60
CA ALA A 177 35.46 24.08 6.76
C ALA A 177 36.68 24.81 6.18
N TYR A 178 36.52 25.45 5.01
CA TYR A 178 37.56 26.31 4.44
C TYR A 178 37.88 27.55 5.31
N ALA A 179 36.90 28.13 5.97
CA ALA A 179 37.08 29.22 6.89
C ALA A 179 37.87 28.83 8.18
N LYS A 180 38.36 27.58 8.25
CA LYS A 180 39.15 27.02 9.36
C LYS A 180 38.39 26.99 10.70
N ILE A 181 37.08 26.91 10.67
CA ILE A 181 36.28 26.73 11.88
C ILE A 181 36.50 25.32 12.38
N PRO A 182 37.04 25.12 13.60
CA PRO A 182 37.33 23.80 14.10
C PRO A 182 36.05 22.97 14.24
N TYR A 183 36.18 21.65 14.09
CA TYR A 183 35.12 20.64 14.24
C TYR A 183 34.00 20.66 13.16
N VAL A 184 33.90 21.66 12.30
CA VAL A 184 32.78 21.82 11.34
C VAL A 184 32.75 20.68 10.36
N GLU A 185 33.91 20.32 9.75
CA GLU A 185 33.99 19.24 8.76
C GLU A 185 33.45 17.92 9.34
N GLY A 186 34.00 17.49 10.48
CA GLY A 186 33.56 16.25 11.13
C GLY A 186 32.10 16.29 11.57
N SER A 187 31.63 17.43 12.10
CA SER A 187 30.23 17.57 12.53
C SER A 187 29.24 17.44 11.38
N ILE A 188 29.55 18.02 10.22
CA ILE A 188 28.67 17.94 9.05
C ILE A 188 28.68 16.55 8.45
N VAL A 189 29.86 15.91 8.34
CA VAL A 189 29.96 14.51 7.88
C VAL A 189 29.14 13.60 8.81
N MET A 190 29.23 13.78 10.12
CA MET A 190 28.43 13.03 11.09
C MET A 190 26.92 13.28 10.93
N LEU A 191 26.51 14.54 10.70
CA LEU A 191 25.11 14.87 10.45
C LEU A 191 24.57 14.15 9.21
N ILE A 192 25.32 14.20 8.11
CA ILE A 192 24.94 13.51 6.87
C ILE A 192 24.89 11.98 7.11
N ALA A 193 25.87 11.42 7.80
CA ALA A 193 25.89 10.00 8.14
C ALA A 193 24.66 9.58 8.96
N LEU A 194 24.23 10.39 9.92
CA LEU A 194 23.00 10.12 10.69
C LEU A 194 21.75 10.16 9.82
N LEU A 195 21.69 11.07 8.84
CA LEU A 195 20.57 11.11 7.87
C LEU A 195 20.57 9.85 7.00
N ILE A 196 21.74 9.39 6.52
CA ILE A 196 21.87 8.14 5.76
C ILE A 196 21.42 6.94 6.60
N ILE A 197 21.88 6.82 7.84
CA ILE A 197 21.48 5.74 8.77
C ILE A 197 19.96 5.76 9.00
N ARG A 198 19.39 6.95 9.25
CA ARG A 198 17.96 7.11 9.45
C ARG A 198 17.16 6.66 8.22
N LEU A 199 17.59 7.05 7.02
CA LEU A 199 16.95 6.66 5.77
C LEU A 199 17.02 5.13 5.57
N GLY A 200 18.20 4.55 5.74
CA GLY A 200 18.38 3.09 5.69
C GLY A 200 17.51 2.36 6.71
N ALA A 201 17.47 2.84 7.95
CA ALA A 201 16.65 2.25 9.01
C ALA A 201 15.15 2.34 8.71
N LYS A 202 14.67 3.47 8.15
CA LYS A 202 13.28 3.60 7.68
C LYS A 202 12.96 2.58 6.61
N ASN A 203 13.83 2.42 5.60
CA ASN A 203 13.63 1.47 4.51
C ASN A 203 13.62 0.02 5.00
N VAL A 204 14.57 -0.35 5.89
CA VAL A 204 14.60 -1.67 6.55
C VAL A 204 13.33 -1.92 7.34
N TRP A 205 12.89 -0.96 8.15
CA TRP A 205 11.69 -1.09 8.96
C TRP A 205 10.43 -1.28 8.10
N THR A 206 10.27 -0.44 7.08
CA THR A 206 9.14 -0.56 6.13
C THR A 206 9.16 -1.91 5.41
N ALA A 207 10.33 -2.35 4.94
CA ALA A 207 10.47 -3.65 4.29
C ALA A 207 10.10 -4.82 5.22
N ILE A 208 10.51 -4.77 6.50
CA ILE A 208 10.14 -5.76 7.50
C ILE A 208 8.62 -5.77 7.71
N LEU A 209 7.98 -4.61 7.87
CA LEU A 209 6.53 -4.52 8.03
C LEU A 209 5.78 -5.11 6.84
N ILE A 210 6.23 -4.84 5.60
CA ILE A 210 5.66 -5.42 4.38
C ILE A 210 5.83 -6.95 4.36
N LEU A 211 6.99 -7.47 4.75
CA LEU A 211 7.24 -8.90 4.80
C LEU A 211 6.39 -9.61 5.87
N LEU A 212 6.05 -8.91 6.94
CA LEU A 212 5.15 -9.36 8.01
C LEU A 212 3.66 -9.13 7.70
N ASP A 213 3.34 -8.72 6.46
CA ASP A 213 1.97 -8.46 6.00
C ASP A 213 1.24 -7.38 6.82
N ALA A 214 1.98 -6.40 7.37
CA ALA A 214 1.38 -5.26 8.08
C ALA A 214 0.57 -4.38 7.12
N ASN A 215 -0.57 -3.87 7.60
CA ASN A 215 -1.31 -2.83 6.88
C ASN A 215 -0.62 -1.48 7.06
N LEU A 216 -0.06 -0.95 5.98
CA LEU A 216 0.64 0.34 5.96
C LEU A 216 -0.26 1.49 5.47
N ASP A 217 -1.50 1.20 5.08
CA ASP A 217 -2.42 2.18 4.50
C ASP A 217 -3.81 2.07 5.16
N PRO A 218 -3.96 2.56 6.39
CA PRO A 218 -5.23 2.52 7.11
C PRO A 218 -6.31 3.39 6.45
N GLU A 219 -5.94 4.44 5.73
CA GLU A 219 -6.89 5.33 5.03
C GLU A 219 -7.53 4.58 3.85
N LEU A 220 -6.73 3.91 3.03
CA LEU A 220 -7.23 3.06 1.94
C LEU A 220 -8.13 1.94 2.47
N ARG A 221 -7.77 1.33 3.61
CA ARG A 221 -8.62 0.32 4.25
C ARG A 221 -9.99 0.88 4.59
N ALA A 222 -10.05 2.04 5.24
CA ALA A 222 -11.32 2.68 5.62
C ALA A 222 -12.16 3.05 4.39
N GLU A 223 -11.53 3.57 3.32
CA GLU A 223 -12.21 3.90 2.08
C GLU A 223 -12.80 2.66 1.38
N ILE A 224 -12.06 1.55 1.35
CA ILE A 224 -12.54 0.28 0.79
C ILE A 224 -13.71 -0.27 1.63
N GLU A 225 -13.62 -0.23 2.96
CA GLU A 225 -14.67 -0.68 3.88
C GLU A 225 -15.96 0.13 3.68
N GLU A 226 -15.86 1.45 3.52
CA GLU A 226 -17.00 2.32 3.22
C GLU A 226 -17.63 1.98 1.87
N LYS A 227 -16.83 1.79 0.81
CA LYS A 227 -17.34 1.42 -0.51
C LYS A 227 -18.01 0.06 -0.54
N ILE A 228 -17.46 -0.93 0.18
CA ILE A 228 -18.08 -2.26 0.28
C ILE A 228 -19.43 -2.15 1.03
N SER A 229 -19.49 -1.38 2.11
CA SER A 229 -20.72 -1.22 2.90
C SER A 229 -21.85 -0.57 2.11
N ALA A 230 -21.54 0.23 1.09
CA ALA A 230 -22.49 0.89 0.23
C ALA A 230 -23.07 -0.01 -0.89
N VAL A 231 -22.52 -1.22 -1.07
CA VAL A 231 -22.99 -2.16 -2.12
C VAL A 231 -24.33 -2.78 -1.70
N ASP A 232 -25.32 -2.72 -2.61
CA ASP A 232 -26.62 -3.33 -2.36
C ASP A 232 -26.50 -4.85 -2.17
N GLY A 233 -27.15 -5.36 -1.10
CA GLY A 233 -27.04 -6.76 -0.69
C GLY A 233 -26.02 -7.03 0.42
N VAL A 234 -25.11 -6.13 0.71
CA VAL A 234 -24.22 -6.18 1.88
C VAL A 234 -25.01 -5.76 3.12
N LYS A 235 -25.07 -6.64 4.12
CA LYS A 235 -25.73 -6.39 5.41
C LYS A 235 -24.76 -6.07 6.53
N GLY A 236 -23.46 -6.31 6.29
CA GLY A 236 -22.37 -5.97 7.20
C GLY A 236 -21.04 -6.24 6.54
N VAL A 237 -20.04 -5.45 6.91
CA VAL A 237 -18.65 -5.66 6.52
C VAL A 237 -17.90 -6.15 7.76
N GLY A 238 -17.24 -7.28 7.63
CA GLY A 238 -16.40 -7.83 8.67
C GLY A 238 -14.98 -7.30 8.60
N ASP A 239 -14.00 -8.18 8.79
CA ASP A 239 -12.60 -7.79 8.79
C ASP A 239 -12.11 -7.52 7.35
N VAL A 240 -11.58 -6.32 7.10
CA VAL A 240 -10.92 -5.94 5.86
C VAL A 240 -9.42 -5.92 6.09
N LYS A 241 -8.71 -6.81 5.43
CA LYS A 241 -7.26 -6.96 5.49
C LYS A 241 -6.64 -6.49 4.19
N ILE A 242 -5.64 -5.62 4.31
CA ILE A 242 -4.86 -5.17 3.17
C ILE A 242 -3.41 -5.46 3.47
N ARG A 243 -2.75 -6.20 2.57
CA ARG A 243 -1.31 -6.45 2.64
C ARG A 243 -0.62 -6.00 1.36
N GLN A 244 0.58 -5.50 1.51
CA GLN A 244 1.42 -5.12 0.39
C GLN A 244 2.30 -6.30 -0.06
N SER A 245 2.44 -6.46 -1.37
CA SER A 245 3.31 -7.46 -1.99
C SER A 245 4.08 -6.82 -3.13
N GLY A 246 5.26 -6.29 -2.82
CA GLY A 246 6.03 -5.43 -3.73
C GLY A 246 5.21 -4.18 -4.13
N PRO A 247 5.06 -3.91 -5.43
CA PRO A 247 4.35 -2.72 -5.91
C PRO A 247 2.82 -2.85 -5.82
N TYR A 248 2.30 -4.04 -5.51
CA TYR A 248 0.87 -4.34 -5.50
C TYR A 248 0.32 -4.52 -4.09
N LYS A 249 -0.99 -4.32 -3.95
CA LYS A 249 -1.74 -4.60 -2.73
C LYS A 249 -2.70 -5.76 -2.97
N MET A 250 -2.92 -6.56 -1.94
CA MET A 250 -3.90 -7.64 -1.92
C MET A 250 -4.92 -7.34 -0.84
N VAL A 251 -6.19 -7.48 -1.18
CA VAL A 251 -7.32 -7.21 -0.28
C VAL A 251 -8.05 -8.51 0.01
N GLU A 252 -8.29 -8.78 1.27
CA GLU A 252 -9.14 -9.86 1.76
C GLU A 252 -10.22 -9.24 2.64
N CYS A 253 -11.47 -9.54 2.38
CA CYS A 253 -12.58 -9.01 3.17
C CYS A 253 -13.67 -10.05 3.41
N ASN A 254 -14.30 -9.95 4.57
CA ASN A 254 -15.48 -10.73 4.92
C ASN A 254 -16.70 -9.83 4.82
N ILE A 255 -17.75 -10.29 4.18
CA ILE A 255 -19.03 -9.60 4.11
C ILE A 255 -20.16 -10.48 4.61
N ALA A 256 -21.15 -9.87 5.22
CA ALA A 256 -22.38 -10.54 5.61
C ALA A 256 -23.50 -10.20 4.62
N THR A 257 -24.26 -11.23 4.21
CA THR A 257 -25.45 -11.09 3.37
C THR A 257 -26.67 -11.77 3.99
N SER A 258 -27.85 -11.64 3.35
CA SER A 258 -29.07 -12.27 3.84
C SER A 258 -28.91 -13.80 3.95
N PRO A 259 -29.34 -14.43 5.06
CA PRO A 259 -29.32 -15.88 5.21
C PRO A 259 -30.17 -16.61 4.15
N SER A 260 -31.14 -15.93 3.55
CA SER A 260 -32.00 -16.45 2.47
C SER A 260 -31.39 -16.27 1.07
N ALA A 261 -30.21 -15.66 0.97
CA ALA A 261 -29.54 -15.50 -0.31
C ALA A 261 -29.11 -16.87 -0.87
N SER A 262 -29.40 -17.12 -2.14
CA SER A 262 -28.86 -18.31 -2.82
C SER A 262 -27.34 -18.20 -2.97
N VAL A 263 -26.66 -19.34 -3.06
CA VAL A 263 -25.20 -19.37 -3.34
C VAL A 263 -24.86 -18.56 -4.60
N TYR A 264 -25.71 -18.60 -5.61
CA TYR A 264 -25.53 -17.81 -6.84
C TYR A 264 -25.53 -16.30 -6.55
N LYS A 265 -26.50 -15.80 -5.78
CA LYS A 265 -26.57 -14.37 -5.42
C LYS A 265 -25.43 -13.93 -4.53
N ALA A 266 -25.00 -14.79 -3.61
CA ALA A 266 -23.85 -14.53 -2.75
C ALA A 266 -22.55 -14.40 -3.58
N HIS A 267 -22.38 -15.28 -4.58
CA HIS A 267 -21.23 -15.22 -5.48
C HIS A 267 -21.29 -13.99 -6.40
N GLU A 268 -22.45 -13.68 -6.97
CA GLU A 268 -22.64 -12.45 -7.77
C GLU A 268 -22.32 -11.18 -6.96
N LEU A 269 -22.66 -11.15 -5.67
CA LEU A 269 -22.32 -10.05 -4.77
C LEU A 269 -20.79 -9.95 -4.56
N ALA A 270 -20.11 -11.07 -4.36
CA ALA A 270 -18.66 -11.11 -4.26
C ALA A 270 -18.00 -10.60 -5.55
N ASP A 271 -18.41 -11.08 -6.73
CA ASP A 271 -17.90 -10.64 -8.03
C ASP A 271 -18.10 -9.14 -8.25
N ASN A 272 -19.24 -8.60 -7.84
CA ASN A 272 -19.53 -7.16 -7.94
C ASN A 272 -18.56 -6.34 -7.09
N ILE A 273 -18.26 -6.78 -5.86
CA ILE A 273 -17.32 -6.11 -4.95
C ILE A 273 -15.88 -6.22 -5.50
N GLU A 274 -15.46 -7.40 -5.94
CA GLU A 274 -14.14 -7.60 -6.55
C GLU A 274 -13.94 -6.68 -7.77
N ASN A 275 -14.94 -6.61 -8.65
CA ASN A 275 -14.91 -5.72 -9.81
C ASN A 275 -14.94 -4.24 -9.43
N LEU A 276 -15.70 -3.85 -8.40
CA LEU A 276 -15.76 -2.49 -7.90
C LEU A 276 -14.37 -2.04 -7.42
N ILE A 277 -13.71 -2.86 -6.59
CA ILE A 277 -12.40 -2.53 -6.04
C ILE A 277 -11.34 -2.53 -7.15
N ALA A 278 -11.29 -3.56 -8.00
CA ALA A 278 -10.31 -3.66 -9.06
C ALA A 278 -10.37 -2.51 -10.09
N ARG A 279 -11.57 -1.96 -10.35
CA ARG A 279 -11.74 -0.82 -11.27
C ARG A 279 -11.34 0.52 -10.64
N ASN A 280 -11.51 0.69 -9.33
CA ASN A 280 -11.23 1.95 -8.67
C ASN A 280 -9.76 2.07 -8.20
N TYR A 281 -9.05 0.95 -8.03
CA TYR A 281 -7.70 0.94 -7.47
C TYR A 281 -6.75 0.12 -8.32
N SER A 282 -6.02 0.76 -9.23
CA SER A 282 -5.08 0.11 -10.15
C SER A 282 -3.90 -0.59 -9.45
N GLN A 283 -3.63 -0.24 -8.20
CA GLN A 283 -2.57 -0.85 -7.37
C GLN A 283 -3.00 -2.15 -6.69
N ILE A 284 -4.28 -2.53 -6.77
CA ILE A 284 -4.79 -3.78 -6.18
C ILE A 284 -4.72 -4.89 -7.23
N GLU A 285 -3.88 -5.89 -7.00
CA GLU A 285 -3.67 -7.05 -7.88
C GLU A 285 -4.74 -8.13 -7.69
N SER A 286 -5.21 -8.32 -6.46
CA SER A 286 -6.25 -9.31 -6.17
C SER A 286 -7.12 -8.88 -5.01
N VAL A 287 -8.40 -9.20 -5.14
CA VAL A 287 -9.41 -9.06 -4.09
C VAL A 287 -9.97 -10.44 -3.82
N PHE A 288 -10.10 -10.80 -2.57
CA PHE A 288 -10.77 -12.03 -2.15
C PHE A 288 -11.90 -11.66 -1.19
N VAL A 289 -13.13 -11.99 -1.59
CA VAL A 289 -14.34 -11.69 -0.83
C VAL A 289 -14.91 -12.98 -0.26
N HIS A 290 -14.91 -13.10 1.08
CA HIS A 290 -15.58 -14.18 1.78
C HIS A 290 -16.98 -13.73 2.17
N VAL A 291 -18.00 -14.50 1.76
CA VAL A 291 -19.40 -14.17 2.01
C VAL A 291 -19.96 -15.07 3.10
N GLU A 292 -20.43 -14.48 4.18
CA GLU A 292 -21.07 -15.17 5.30
C GLU A 292 -22.55 -14.76 5.40
N PRO A 293 -23.44 -15.63 5.86
CA PRO A 293 -24.78 -15.21 6.22
C PRO A 293 -24.75 -14.33 7.49
N VAL A 294 -25.62 -13.35 7.57
CA VAL A 294 -25.84 -12.63 8.84
C VAL A 294 -26.22 -13.65 9.91
N ARG A 295 -25.54 -13.63 11.03
CA ARG A 295 -25.91 -14.45 12.19
C ARG A 295 -27.21 -13.90 12.75
N LEU A 296 -28.22 -14.73 12.78
CA LEU A 296 -29.46 -14.45 13.41
C LEU A 296 -29.45 -15.11 14.80
N ASP A 297 -29.70 -14.36 15.84
CA ASP A 297 -29.82 -14.91 17.20
C ASP A 297 -30.99 -15.84 17.30
N THR A 298 -31.98 -15.66 16.41
CA THR A 298 -33.17 -16.49 16.34
C THR A 298 -33.61 -16.72 14.90
N LEU A 299 -34.05 -17.93 14.59
CA LEU A 299 -34.59 -18.33 13.30
C LEU A 299 -36.07 -18.63 13.44
N SER A 300 -36.93 -17.95 12.68
CA SER A 300 -38.36 -18.30 12.63
C SER A 300 -38.60 -19.30 11.53
N VAL A 301 -39.11 -20.46 11.88
CA VAL A 301 -39.43 -21.58 10.97
C VAL A 301 -40.92 -21.79 10.91
N ILE A 302 -41.52 -21.83 9.72
CA ILE A 302 -42.92 -22.09 9.48
C ILE A 302 -43.10 -23.56 9.12
N ILE A 303 -43.87 -24.29 9.93
CA ILE A 303 -44.09 -25.73 9.73
C ILE A 303 -45.60 -25.96 9.39
N PRO A 304 -45.89 -26.60 8.26
CA PRO A 304 -47.28 -26.97 7.91
C PRO A 304 -47.74 -28.11 8.80
N VAL A 305 -48.91 -27.99 9.44
CA VAL A 305 -49.47 -29.02 10.33
C VAL A 305 -50.91 -29.33 10.03
N LYS A 306 -51.34 -30.52 10.43
CA LYS A 306 -52.71 -31.02 10.21
C LYS A 306 -53.65 -30.52 11.27
N GLU A 307 -53.19 -30.24 12.47
CA GLU A 307 -53.97 -29.89 13.68
C GLU A 307 -53.16 -28.93 14.55
N MET A 308 -53.82 -28.17 15.40
CA MET A 308 -53.20 -27.24 16.33
C MET A 308 -53.01 -27.90 17.70
N ASN A 309 -51.98 -28.71 17.83
CA ASN A 309 -51.67 -29.44 19.08
C ASN A 309 -50.27 -29.10 19.62
N GLY A 310 -49.85 -27.84 19.48
CA GLY A 310 -48.54 -27.41 19.91
C GLY A 310 -47.42 -28.13 19.16
N LEU A 311 -46.30 -28.45 19.83
CA LEU A 311 -45.18 -29.17 19.26
C LEU A 311 -45.49 -30.62 18.92
N ASP A 312 -46.60 -31.20 19.46
CA ASP A 312 -47.08 -32.54 19.15
C ASP A 312 -47.93 -32.58 17.87
N SER A 313 -48.09 -31.48 17.15
CA SER A 313 -48.88 -31.38 15.95
C SER A 313 -48.25 -32.23 14.83
N LYS A 314 -49.06 -33.01 14.11
CA LYS A 314 -48.61 -33.81 12.97
C LYS A 314 -48.33 -32.96 11.77
N ILE A 315 -47.12 -33.10 11.21
CA ILE A 315 -46.69 -32.36 10.01
C ILE A 315 -47.61 -32.73 8.81
N HIS A 316 -47.95 -31.71 8.02
CA HIS A 316 -48.69 -31.86 6.80
C HIS A 316 -47.74 -32.03 5.60
N GLY A 317 -47.99 -33.05 4.76
CA GLY A 317 -47.07 -33.38 3.65
C GLY A 317 -47.01 -32.35 2.49
N HIS A 318 -47.95 -31.42 2.42
CA HIS A 318 -48.00 -30.38 1.38
C HIS A 318 -48.16 -29.00 2.03
N PHE A 319 -47.16 -28.13 1.86
CA PHE A 319 -47.12 -26.81 2.42
C PHE A 319 -48.35 -25.96 2.05
N GLY A 320 -48.64 -25.82 0.73
CA GLY A 320 -49.76 -24.98 0.25
C GLY A 320 -51.17 -25.53 0.51
N ARG A 321 -51.30 -26.77 1.03
CA ARG A 321 -52.57 -27.42 1.34
C ARG A 321 -52.74 -27.71 2.83
N ALA A 322 -51.84 -27.22 3.66
CA ALA A 322 -51.92 -27.39 5.09
C ALA A 322 -53.01 -26.50 5.68
N PRO A 323 -53.89 -27.03 6.56
CA PRO A 323 -54.91 -26.25 7.21
C PRO A 323 -54.36 -25.27 8.26
N TYR A 324 -53.19 -25.61 8.82
CA TYR A 324 -52.57 -24.79 9.88
C TYR A 324 -51.04 -24.71 9.65
N PHE A 325 -50.47 -23.67 10.18
CA PHE A 325 -49.02 -23.48 10.28
C PHE A 325 -48.63 -23.15 11.70
N ILE A 326 -47.51 -23.70 12.16
CA ILE A 326 -46.85 -23.32 13.40
C ILE A 326 -45.63 -22.47 13.02
N ILE A 327 -45.50 -21.32 13.66
CA ILE A 327 -44.29 -20.51 13.58
C ILE A 327 -43.46 -20.81 14.81
N LEU A 328 -42.30 -21.45 14.61
CA LEU A 328 -41.36 -21.73 15.68
C LEU A 328 -40.22 -20.75 15.65
N LYS A 329 -39.86 -20.20 16.78
CA LYS A 329 -38.64 -19.46 16.99
C LYS A 329 -37.59 -20.41 17.55
N LEU A 330 -36.52 -20.61 16.80
CA LEU A 330 -35.40 -21.43 17.18
C LEU A 330 -34.27 -20.52 17.68
N ASP A 331 -33.70 -20.86 18.83
CA ASP A 331 -32.50 -20.19 19.34
C ASP A 331 -31.23 -20.86 18.83
N ASP A 332 -30.07 -20.21 19.00
CA ASP A 332 -28.75 -20.69 18.64
C ASP A 332 -28.31 -21.95 19.44
N LYS A 333 -29.03 -22.30 20.53
CA LYS A 333 -28.77 -23.47 21.39
C LYS A 333 -29.66 -24.67 21.04
N GLY A 334 -30.50 -24.54 20.01
CA GLY A 334 -31.44 -25.57 19.58
C GLY A 334 -32.72 -25.62 20.36
N GLY A 335 -33.00 -24.62 21.20
CA GLY A 335 -34.30 -24.44 21.83
C GLY A 335 -35.34 -24.02 20.78
N ALA A 336 -36.54 -24.58 20.86
CA ALA A 336 -37.66 -24.26 19.98
C ALA A 336 -38.83 -23.75 20.83
N GLU A 337 -39.27 -22.54 20.54
CA GLU A 337 -40.43 -21.93 21.17
C GLU A 337 -41.51 -21.62 20.13
N ILE A 338 -42.77 -21.87 20.46
CA ILE A 338 -43.86 -21.57 19.53
C ILE A 338 -44.09 -20.06 19.61
N GLU A 339 -43.87 -19.36 18.50
CA GLU A 339 -44.10 -17.93 18.38
C GLU A 339 -45.58 -17.64 18.08
N ASP A 340 -46.15 -18.39 17.13
CA ASP A 340 -47.56 -18.18 16.73
C ASP A 340 -48.12 -19.41 16.02
N PHE A 341 -49.47 -19.43 15.89
CA PHE A 341 -50.22 -20.38 15.11
C PHE A 341 -51.00 -19.63 14.02
N TYR A 342 -50.91 -20.10 12.82
CA TYR A 342 -51.62 -19.52 11.69
C TYR A 342 -52.59 -20.49 11.07
N HIS A 343 -53.88 -20.07 10.92
CA HIS A 343 -54.91 -20.84 10.22
C HIS A 343 -54.92 -20.45 8.75
N ASN A 344 -54.68 -21.40 7.86
CA ASN A 344 -54.71 -21.17 6.42
C ASN A 344 -56.17 -21.04 5.93
N ARG A 345 -56.64 -19.82 5.82
CA ARG A 345 -58.01 -19.50 5.34
C ARG A 345 -58.26 -19.93 3.92
N PHE A 346 -57.22 -20.23 3.14
CA PHE A 346 -57.26 -20.58 1.73
C PHE A 346 -56.89 -22.06 1.45
N TRP A 347 -56.81 -22.88 2.52
CA TRP A 347 -56.36 -24.28 2.36
C TRP A 347 -57.23 -25.10 1.39
N ASN A 348 -58.51 -24.76 1.22
CA ASN A 348 -59.43 -25.36 0.25
C ASN A 348 -59.29 -24.78 -1.18
N ALA A 349 -58.63 -23.65 -1.38
CA ALA A 349 -58.52 -22.95 -2.66
C ALA A 349 -57.21 -23.22 -3.37
N GLY A 350 -56.25 -23.92 -2.76
CA GLY A 350 -54.96 -24.27 -3.38
C GLY A 350 -54.00 -23.11 -3.69
N VAL A 351 -54.21 -21.93 -3.11
CA VAL A 351 -53.46 -20.72 -3.44
C VAL A 351 -52.66 -20.23 -2.22
N CYS A 352 -51.34 -20.33 -2.32
CA CYS A 352 -50.40 -19.85 -1.34
C CYS A 352 -50.09 -18.36 -1.56
N LYS A 353 -51.10 -17.46 -1.49
CA LYS A 353 -50.90 -16.04 -1.84
C LYS A 353 -50.86 -15.08 -0.64
N SER A 354 -51.19 -15.53 0.56
CA SER A 354 -51.43 -14.57 1.62
C SER A 354 -50.33 -14.41 2.71
N LEU A 355 -49.34 -15.31 2.73
CA LEU A 355 -48.26 -15.26 3.73
C LEU A 355 -47.15 -14.25 3.44
N SER A 356 -47.05 -13.83 2.17
CA SER A 356 -46.00 -12.90 1.75
C SER A 356 -46.39 -11.41 1.83
N GLU A 357 -47.70 -11.11 2.01
CA GLU A 357 -48.18 -9.71 1.94
C GLU A 357 -48.55 -9.10 3.30
N GLU A 358 -48.78 -9.90 4.36
CA GLU A 358 -49.20 -9.34 5.62
C GLU A 358 -48.12 -9.22 6.73
N ARG A 359 -46.95 -9.86 6.62
CA ARG A 359 -45.86 -9.73 7.62
C ARG A 359 -44.50 -10.10 7.05
N LEU A 360 -43.93 -9.31 6.20
CA LEU A 360 -42.47 -9.23 5.95
C LEU A 360 -42.05 -7.77 5.93
#